data_b8f6521bd15a49c63168947b60008799
#
_entry.id   b8f6521bd15a49c63168947b60008799
#
_cell.length_a   1.000
_cell.length_b   1.000
_cell.length_c   1.000
_cell.angle_alpha   90.00
_cell.angle_beta   90.00
_cell.angle_gamma   90.00
#
_symmetry.space_group_name_H-M   'P 1'
#
loop_
_entity.id
_entity.type
_entity.pdbx_description
1 polymer ?
#
loop_
_entity_poly.entity_id
_entity_poly.type
_entity_poly.pdbx_seq_one_letter_code
_entity_poly.pdbx_strand_id
1 'polypeptide(L)'
;MPLYWCNHDHPRVVSQYGSVKYRNESAKMLITTLLFLYGTPFIYYGDEIGMSNVQFAKPEQFFSDKATESGVAEWRKSGFTDEQIVAFLNRAARLNARTPMQWDDTKNAGFSKADNLIIPANPNYAEGVNVQKEMENPYSILNFFQFAINKRRDAVINDIVSYGPLELIDPNHPDVFAYLHSGSQKLMVISNFRSFDVFFTFYYEIADVMLHNYGDVKIVNHIFQLRPFESYLIRIR
;
A
#
# COMPACT_ATOMS: atom_id res chain seq x y z
N MET A 1 -1.56 1.31 19.91
CA MET A 1 -0.60 0.44 19.20
C MET A 1 -0.23 1.11 17.88
N PRO A 2 1.07 1.25 17.51
CA PRO A 2 1.46 1.75 16.18
C PRO A 2 1.16 0.70 15.10
N LEU A 3 0.60 1.16 13.97
CA LEU A 3 0.27 0.35 12.80
C LEU A 3 1.02 0.92 11.60
N TYR A 4 1.69 0.08 10.82
CA TYR A 4 2.35 0.50 9.58
C TYR A 4 2.51 -0.69 8.62
N TRP A 5 2.53 -0.41 7.33
CA TRP A 5 2.88 -1.37 6.29
C TRP A 5 4.36 -1.29 5.92
N CYS A 6 4.92 -0.09 5.92
CA CYS A 6 6.26 0.20 5.43
C CYS A 6 6.99 1.17 6.37
N ASN A 7 8.31 1.11 6.38
CA ASN A 7 9.22 2.07 7.00
C ASN A 7 10.57 2.06 6.26
N HIS A 8 11.57 2.81 6.76
CA HIS A 8 12.89 2.92 6.12
C HIS A 8 13.71 1.61 6.06
N ASP A 9 13.28 0.55 6.70
CA ASP A 9 13.96 -0.77 6.71
C ASP A 9 13.18 -1.87 5.99
N HIS A 10 11.97 -1.57 5.49
CA HIS A 10 11.13 -2.51 4.75
C HIS A 10 10.98 -2.09 3.28
N PRO A 11 10.79 -3.03 2.35
CA PRO A 11 10.45 -2.69 0.96
C PRO A 11 9.17 -1.86 0.86
N ARG A 12 8.96 -1.19 -0.29
CA ARG A 12 7.74 -0.43 -0.56
C ARG A 12 6.50 -1.33 -0.47
N VAL A 13 5.47 -0.84 0.20
CA VAL A 13 4.27 -1.59 0.54
C VAL A 13 3.56 -2.18 -0.68
N VAL A 14 3.44 -1.42 -1.77
CA VAL A 14 2.82 -1.88 -3.03
C VAL A 14 3.56 -3.08 -3.62
N SER A 15 4.89 -3.10 -3.52
CA SER A 15 5.69 -4.23 -4.02
C SER A 15 5.69 -5.43 -3.09
N GLN A 16 5.45 -5.24 -1.79
CA GLN A 16 5.51 -6.29 -0.78
C GLN A 16 4.16 -6.98 -0.58
N TYR A 17 3.07 -6.22 -0.46
CA TYR A 17 1.73 -6.72 -0.11
C TYR A 17 0.67 -6.39 -1.16
N GLY A 18 0.99 -5.50 -2.11
CA GLY A 18 0.13 -5.13 -3.22
C GLY A 18 0.60 -5.75 -4.54
N SER A 19 0.44 -4.98 -5.61
CA SER A 19 0.85 -5.37 -6.95
C SER A 19 1.22 -4.14 -7.78
N VAL A 20 2.40 -4.16 -8.39
CA VAL A 20 2.80 -3.08 -9.33
C VAL A 20 1.87 -3.04 -10.55
N LYS A 21 1.38 -4.20 -11.00
CA LYS A 21 0.39 -4.31 -12.09
C LYS A 21 -0.95 -3.66 -11.73
N TYR A 22 -1.38 -3.79 -10.48
CA TYR A 22 -2.59 -3.20 -9.93
C TYR A 22 -2.22 -2.12 -8.91
N ARG A 23 -1.27 -1.21 -9.28
CA ARG A 23 -0.72 -0.21 -8.36
C ARG A 23 -1.81 0.63 -7.70
N ASN A 24 -2.73 1.18 -8.50
CA ASN A 24 -3.81 2.03 -8.02
C ASN A 24 -4.72 1.30 -7.04
N GLU A 25 -5.20 0.13 -7.44
CA GLU A 25 -6.16 -0.65 -6.67
C GLU A 25 -5.52 -1.15 -5.37
N SER A 26 -4.31 -1.71 -5.48
CA SER A 26 -3.64 -2.29 -4.30
C SER A 26 -3.17 -1.22 -3.30
N ALA A 27 -2.67 -0.07 -3.75
CA ALA A 27 -2.31 1.03 -2.84
C ALA A 27 -3.54 1.55 -2.08
N LYS A 28 -4.67 1.74 -2.77
CA LYS A 28 -5.93 2.17 -2.16
C LYS A 28 -6.51 1.13 -1.20
N MET A 29 -6.42 -0.16 -1.55
CA MET A 29 -6.83 -1.26 -0.66
C MET A 29 -5.98 -1.29 0.60
N LEU A 30 -4.66 -1.21 0.47
CA LEU A 30 -3.72 -1.23 1.60
C LEU A 30 -3.97 -0.07 2.56
N ILE A 31 -4.20 1.15 2.06
CA ILE A 31 -4.49 2.29 2.93
C ILE A 31 -5.86 2.18 3.60
N THR A 32 -6.89 1.71 2.87
CA THR A 32 -8.21 1.46 3.46
C THR A 32 -8.07 0.47 4.62
N THR A 33 -7.39 -0.65 4.40
CA THR A 33 -7.17 -1.67 5.43
C THR A 33 -6.44 -1.11 6.65
N LEU A 34 -5.37 -0.32 6.46
CA LEU A 34 -4.56 0.21 7.56
C LEU A 34 -5.29 1.30 8.35
N LEU A 35 -5.89 2.26 7.65
CA LEU A 35 -6.46 3.45 8.28
C LEU A 35 -7.61 3.13 9.24
N PHE A 36 -8.36 2.08 8.98
CA PHE A 36 -9.52 1.74 9.82
C PHE A 36 -9.27 0.58 10.78
N LEU A 37 -8.02 0.11 10.93
CA LEU A 37 -7.64 -0.80 12.03
C LEU A 37 -7.57 -0.06 13.38
N TYR A 38 -7.76 -0.82 14.46
CA TYR A 38 -7.57 -0.34 15.83
C TYR A 38 -6.11 -0.01 16.12
N GLY A 39 -5.81 1.26 16.33
CA GLY A 39 -4.46 1.75 16.61
C GLY A 39 -4.14 3.07 15.90
N THR A 40 -2.88 3.49 15.96
CA THR A 40 -2.39 4.71 15.32
C THR A 40 -1.68 4.35 14.03
N PRO A 41 -2.25 4.67 12.84
CA PRO A 41 -1.60 4.41 11.57
C PRO A 41 -0.43 5.36 11.34
N PHE A 42 0.71 4.78 10.98
CA PHE A 42 1.90 5.50 10.52
C PHE A 42 2.04 5.30 9.02
N ILE A 43 2.10 6.40 8.30
CA ILE A 43 2.24 6.43 6.85
C ILE A 43 3.69 6.76 6.54
N TYR A 44 4.33 5.95 5.72
CA TYR A 44 5.68 6.22 5.25
C TYR A 44 5.62 7.00 3.94
N TYR A 45 6.55 7.96 3.74
CA TYR A 45 6.56 8.80 2.54
C TYR A 45 6.59 7.94 1.25
N GLY A 46 5.79 8.36 0.27
CA GLY A 46 5.64 7.66 -1.00
C GLY A 46 4.54 6.60 -1.01
N ASP A 47 4.03 6.15 0.16
CA ASP A 47 2.86 5.26 0.20
C ASP A 47 1.63 5.97 -0.38
N GLU A 48 1.50 7.28 -0.13
CA GLU A 48 0.41 8.15 -0.60
C GLU A 48 0.35 8.36 -2.12
N ILE A 49 1.43 8.04 -2.83
CA ILE A 49 1.48 8.04 -4.30
C ILE A 49 1.78 6.65 -4.87
N GLY A 50 1.72 5.61 -4.03
CA GLY A 50 1.93 4.23 -4.44
C GLY A 50 3.32 3.96 -5.02
N MET A 51 4.38 4.53 -4.43
CA MET A 51 5.76 4.21 -4.81
C MET A 51 6.03 2.72 -4.68
N SER A 52 6.76 2.16 -5.65
CA SER A 52 7.17 0.76 -5.70
C SER A 52 8.68 0.60 -5.52
N ASN A 53 9.12 -0.65 -5.33
CA ASN A 53 10.54 -0.99 -5.33
C ASN A 53 11.18 -0.61 -6.67
N VAL A 54 12.48 -0.30 -6.63
CA VAL A 54 13.29 -0.14 -7.83
C VAL A 54 13.49 -1.49 -8.55
N GLN A 55 13.84 -1.40 -9.84
CA GLN A 55 14.24 -2.57 -10.64
C GLN A 55 15.64 -2.31 -11.19
N PHE A 56 16.65 -2.57 -10.39
CA PHE A 56 18.05 -2.42 -10.80
C PHE A 56 18.56 -3.69 -11.49
N ALA A 57 19.56 -3.50 -12.34
CA ALA A 57 20.14 -4.58 -13.14
C ALA A 57 21.39 -5.20 -12.49
N LYS A 58 22.02 -4.50 -11.54
CA LYS A 58 23.29 -4.93 -10.93
C LYS A 58 23.28 -4.77 -9.42
N PRO A 59 23.93 -5.68 -8.66
CA PRO A 59 24.00 -5.58 -7.20
C PRO A 59 24.62 -4.29 -6.70
N GLU A 60 25.60 -3.72 -7.42
CA GLU A 60 26.34 -2.50 -7.06
C GLU A 60 25.42 -1.28 -6.95
N GLN A 61 24.30 -1.27 -7.66
CA GLN A 61 23.31 -0.19 -7.59
C GLN A 61 22.60 -0.11 -6.22
N PHE A 62 22.70 -1.16 -5.42
CA PHE A 62 22.18 -1.22 -4.05
C PHE A 62 23.21 -0.83 -2.98
N PHE A 63 24.46 -0.52 -3.35
CA PHE A 63 25.55 -0.22 -2.39
C PHE A 63 25.39 1.20 -1.82
N SER A 64 24.35 1.41 -1.01
CA SER A 64 24.17 2.64 -0.23
C SER A 64 24.74 2.55 1.18
N ASP A 65 25.14 1.34 1.59
CA ASP A 65 25.76 1.08 2.89
C ASP A 65 26.66 -0.18 2.84
N LYS A 66 27.63 -0.21 3.78
CA LYS A 66 28.62 -1.30 3.87
C LYS A 66 28.01 -2.66 4.18
N ALA A 67 26.87 -2.72 4.85
CA ALA A 67 26.22 -3.98 5.19
C ALA A 67 25.69 -4.68 3.94
N THR A 68 25.09 -3.94 3.03
CA THR A 68 24.61 -4.47 1.73
C THR A 68 25.81 -4.92 0.87
N GLU A 69 26.87 -4.12 0.79
CA GLU A 69 28.09 -4.47 0.04
C GLU A 69 28.73 -5.75 0.58
N SER A 70 28.89 -5.87 1.90
CA SER A 70 29.45 -7.07 2.55
C SER A 70 28.56 -8.28 2.34
N GLY A 71 27.24 -8.14 2.43
CA GLY A 71 26.29 -9.22 2.21
C GLY A 71 26.36 -9.77 0.79
N VAL A 72 26.43 -8.89 -0.23
CA VAL A 72 26.62 -9.29 -1.64
C VAL A 72 27.92 -10.05 -1.84
N ALA A 73 29.02 -9.60 -1.24
CA ALA A 73 30.30 -10.28 -1.32
C ALA A 73 30.24 -11.71 -0.71
N GLU A 74 29.51 -11.88 0.41
CA GLU A 74 29.29 -13.16 1.06
C GLU A 74 28.42 -14.11 0.20
N TRP A 75 27.35 -13.60 -0.40
CA TRP A 75 26.49 -14.40 -1.29
C TRP A 75 27.23 -14.87 -2.54
N ARG A 76 28.06 -14.01 -3.14
CA ARG A 76 28.94 -14.40 -4.27
C ARG A 76 29.92 -15.52 -3.86
N LYS A 77 30.54 -15.43 -2.66
CA LYS A 77 31.38 -16.51 -2.13
C LYS A 77 30.59 -17.80 -1.89
N SER A 78 29.32 -17.71 -1.55
CA SER A 78 28.42 -18.84 -1.37
C SER A 78 27.87 -19.40 -2.68
N GLY A 79 28.30 -18.87 -3.83
CA GLY A 79 27.95 -19.41 -5.16
C GLY A 79 26.68 -18.82 -5.78
N PHE A 80 26.08 -17.78 -5.20
CA PHE A 80 24.93 -17.08 -5.83
C PHE A 80 25.40 -16.27 -7.03
N THR A 81 24.63 -16.31 -8.12
CA THR A 81 24.87 -15.46 -9.29
C THR A 81 24.38 -14.03 -9.05
N ASP A 82 24.91 -13.08 -9.82
CA ASP A 82 24.48 -11.67 -9.72
C ASP A 82 23.00 -11.50 -10.06
N GLU A 83 22.45 -12.30 -10.96
CA GLU A 83 21.01 -12.30 -11.28
C GLU A 83 20.16 -12.72 -10.08
N GLN A 84 20.58 -13.75 -9.35
CA GLN A 84 19.89 -14.20 -8.13
C GLN A 84 19.95 -13.16 -7.02
N ILE A 85 21.12 -12.55 -6.86
CA ILE A 85 21.36 -11.49 -5.88
C ILE A 85 20.51 -10.26 -6.20
N VAL A 86 20.50 -9.81 -7.44
CA VAL A 86 19.69 -8.68 -7.91
C VAL A 86 18.20 -8.94 -7.73
N ALA A 87 17.72 -10.13 -8.09
CA ALA A 87 16.32 -10.51 -7.90
C ALA A 87 15.90 -10.41 -6.42
N PHE A 88 16.76 -10.87 -5.51
CA PHE A 88 16.55 -10.75 -4.08
C PHE A 88 16.57 -9.28 -3.61
N LEU A 89 17.57 -8.49 -4.03
CA LEU A 89 17.70 -7.09 -3.63
C LEU A 89 16.56 -6.22 -4.15
N ASN A 90 16.12 -6.40 -5.40
CA ASN A 90 14.96 -5.73 -5.96
C ASN A 90 13.69 -6.01 -5.14
N ARG A 91 13.58 -7.21 -4.56
CA ARG A 91 12.44 -7.60 -3.75
C ARG A 91 12.54 -7.12 -2.30
N ALA A 92 13.71 -7.24 -1.66
CA ALA A 92 13.82 -7.22 -0.20
C ALA A 92 14.77 -6.15 0.37
N ALA A 93 15.59 -5.48 -0.46
CA ALA A 93 16.55 -4.52 0.06
C ALA A 93 15.85 -3.29 0.67
N ARG A 94 16.35 -2.84 1.83
CA ARG A 94 15.88 -1.64 2.52
C ARG A 94 16.09 -0.35 1.70
N LEU A 95 17.04 -0.34 0.75
CA LEU A 95 17.25 0.78 -0.17
C LEU A 95 15.97 1.11 -0.96
N ASN A 96 15.12 0.12 -1.25
CA ASN A 96 13.84 0.33 -1.95
C ASN A 96 12.96 1.39 -1.26
N ALA A 97 12.94 1.42 0.07
CA ALA A 97 12.20 2.41 0.84
C ALA A 97 12.94 3.76 0.97
N ARG A 98 14.22 3.81 0.62
CA ARG A 98 15.08 5.01 0.80
C ARG A 98 15.32 5.79 -0.49
N THR A 99 14.67 5.39 -1.58
CA THR A 99 14.69 6.15 -2.84
C THR A 99 14.06 7.52 -2.63
N PRO A 100 14.59 8.58 -3.31
CA PRO A 100 14.04 9.92 -3.22
C PRO A 100 12.53 9.97 -3.48
N MET A 101 11.83 10.88 -2.80
CA MET A 101 10.44 11.18 -3.09
C MET A 101 10.28 11.65 -4.53
N GLN A 102 9.23 11.17 -5.19
CA GLN A 102 8.94 11.45 -6.58
C GLN A 102 7.96 12.63 -6.68
N TRP A 103 8.47 13.85 -6.85
CA TRP A 103 7.66 15.06 -6.86
C TRP A 103 7.06 15.35 -8.23
N ASP A 104 7.84 15.21 -9.30
CA ASP A 104 7.46 15.49 -10.68
C ASP A 104 8.25 14.65 -11.69
N ASP A 105 8.09 14.90 -12.99
CA ASP A 105 8.78 14.20 -14.07
C ASP A 105 10.11 14.84 -14.49
N THR A 106 10.60 15.85 -13.76
CA THR A 106 11.89 16.49 -14.04
C THR A 106 13.07 15.67 -13.52
N LYS A 107 14.31 16.10 -13.83
CA LYS A 107 15.54 15.44 -13.40
C LYS A 107 15.49 15.08 -11.90
N ASN A 108 15.89 13.86 -11.57
CA ASN A 108 15.89 13.34 -10.20
C ASN A 108 14.50 13.34 -9.53
N ALA A 109 13.44 13.22 -10.33
CA ALA A 109 12.05 13.25 -9.86
C ALA A 109 11.68 14.56 -9.14
N GLY A 110 12.28 15.70 -9.51
CA GLY A 110 12.09 16.98 -8.82
C GLY A 110 12.69 17.05 -7.40
N PHE A 111 13.33 15.97 -6.93
CA PHE A 111 13.87 15.88 -5.58
C PHE A 111 15.13 16.72 -5.37
N SER A 112 16.00 16.79 -6.38
CA SER A 112 17.29 17.49 -6.28
C SER A 112 17.77 18.00 -7.63
N LYS A 113 18.49 19.14 -7.61
CA LYS A 113 19.17 19.70 -8.78
C LYS A 113 20.59 19.14 -8.98
N ALA A 114 21.07 18.25 -8.11
CA ALA A 114 22.38 17.63 -8.20
C ALA A 114 22.54 16.83 -9.49
N ASP A 115 23.77 16.71 -10.00
CA ASP A 115 24.02 15.90 -11.20
C ASP A 115 23.85 14.41 -10.93
N ASN A 116 24.26 13.95 -9.76
CA ASN A 116 24.11 12.57 -9.33
C ASN A 116 23.51 12.51 -7.92
N LEU A 117 22.62 11.56 -7.69
CA LEU A 117 22.09 11.24 -6.38
C LEU A 117 22.88 10.10 -5.75
N ILE A 118 23.06 10.11 -4.44
CA ILE A 118 23.63 8.99 -3.68
C ILE A 118 22.78 7.74 -3.84
N ILE A 119 21.45 7.89 -3.72
CA ILE A 119 20.47 6.85 -4.02
C ILE A 119 19.66 7.37 -5.21
N PRO A 120 19.65 6.67 -6.35
CA PRO A 120 18.91 7.11 -7.52
C PRO A 120 17.40 7.07 -7.27
N ALA A 121 16.67 7.99 -7.90
CA ALA A 121 15.23 7.94 -7.92
C ALA A 121 14.74 6.70 -8.72
N ASN A 122 13.59 6.14 -8.35
CA ASN A 122 12.97 5.07 -9.13
C ASN A 122 12.54 5.65 -10.49
N PRO A 123 13.00 5.11 -11.63
CA PRO A 123 12.76 5.69 -12.95
C PRO A 123 11.28 5.86 -13.31
N ASN A 124 10.38 5.13 -12.66
CA ASN A 124 8.94 5.21 -12.93
C ASN A 124 8.31 6.58 -12.60
N TYR A 125 9.06 7.50 -11.99
CA TYR A 125 8.60 8.88 -11.83
C TYR A 125 8.30 9.54 -13.18
N ALA A 126 9.09 9.22 -14.21
CA ALA A 126 8.88 9.71 -15.58
C ALA A 126 7.67 9.06 -16.27
N GLU A 127 7.19 7.93 -15.77
CA GLU A 127 6.00 7.21 -16.23
C GLU A 127 4.72 7.67 -15.50
N GLY A 128 4.82 8.72 -14.68
CA GLY A 128 3.68 9.33 -13.98
C GLY A 128 3.47 8.87 -12.54
N VAL A 129 4.40 8.10 -11.95
CA VAL A 129 4.38 7.81 -10.52
C VAL A 129 5.05 8.96 -9.78
N ASN A 130 4.35 10.09 -9.65
CA ASN A 130 4.85 11.27 -8.96
C ASN A 130 3.70 12.14 -8.43
N VAL A 131 4.01 13.01 -7.47
CA VAL A 131 3.03 13.86 -6.80
C VAL A 131 2.26 14.75 -7.78
N GLN A 132 2.96 15.35 -8.74
CA GLN A 132 2.32 16.25 -9.71
C GLN A 132 1.21 15.53 -10.49
N LYS A 133 1.49 14.35 -11.03
CA LYS A 133 0.51 13.55 -11.78
C LYS A 133 -0.63 13.03 -10.90
N GLU A 134 -0.31 12.64 -9.68
CA GLU A 134 -1.34 12.22 -8.72
C GLU A 134 -2.27 13.38 -8.36
N MET A 135 -1.78 14.61 -8.22
CA MET A 135 -2.61 15.81 -7.98
C MET A 135 -3.52 16.18 -9.16
N GLU A 136 -3.06 15.96 -10.38
CA GLU A 136 -3.83 16.24 -11.61
C GLU A 136 -5.03 15.28 -11.80
N ASN A 137 -4.99 14.08 -11.21
CA ASN A 137 -6.00 13.05 -11.39
C ASN A 137 -6.93 12.94 -10.17
N PRO A 138 -8.22 13.28 -10.26
CA PRO A 138 -9.16 13.21 -9.13
C PRO A 138 -9.37 11.78 -8.60
N TYR A 139 -9.07 10.76 -9.41
CA TYR A 139 -9.18 9.33 -9.03
C TYR A 139 -7.83 8.72 -8.65
N SER A 140 -6.82 9.54 -8.40
CA SER A 140 -5.48 9.10 -8.03
C SER A 140 -5.41 8.40 -6.67
N ILE A 141 -4.25 7.81 -6.38
CA ILE A 141 -3.94 7.25 -5.06
C ILE A 141 -3.90 8.39 -4.04
N LEU A 142 -3.24 9.51 -4.34
CA LEU A 142 -3.09 10.65 -3.44
C LEU A 142 -4.46 11.25 -3.02
N ASN A 143 -5.34 11.49 -3.99
CA ASN A 143 -6.67 12.04 -3.71
C ASN A 143 -7.54 11.05 -2.90
N PHE A 144 -7.44 9.75 -3.21
CA PHE A 144 -8.08 8.71 -2.42
C PHE A 144 -7.54 8.66 -0.98
N PHE A 145 -6.23 8.81 -0.81
CA PHE A 145 -5.56 8.84 0.48
C PHE A 145 -6.07 10.00 1.34
N GLN A 146 -6.12 11.21 0.77
CA GLN A 146 -6.67 12.39 1.45
C GLN A 146 -8.12 12.16 1.88
N PHE A 147 -8.94 11.60 0.98
CA PHE A 147 -10.34 11.30 1.28
C PHE A 147 -10.47 10.28 2.43
N ALA A 148 -9.69 9.19 2.40
CA ALA A 148 -9.70 8.15 3.42
C ALA A 148 -9.24 8.69 4.79
N ILE A 149 -8.20 9.54 4.84
CA ILE A 149 -7.75 10.20 6.06
C ILE A 149 -8.84 11.11 6.62
N ASN A 150 -9.51 11.90 5.77
CA ASN A 150 -10.60 12.77 6.21
C ASN A 150 -11.79 11.95 6.75
N LYS A 151 -12.10 10.80 6.14
CA LYS A 151 -13.09 9.86 6.69
C LYS A 151 -12.69 9.35 8.08
N ARG A 152 -11.43 8.91 8.27
CA ARG A 152 -10.97 8.50 9.61
C ARG A 152 -11.02 9.63 10.64
N ARG A 153 -10.83 10.89 10.23
CA ARG A 153 -10.88 12.07 11.13
C ARG A 153 -12.29 12.53 11.47
N ASP A 154 -13.32 12.02 10.80
CA ASP A 154 -14.70 12.23 11.23
C ASP A 154 -14.87 11.80 12.69
N ALA A 155 -15.52 12.63 13.51
CA ALA A 155 -15.56 12.43 14.96
C ALA A 155 -16.20 11.08 15.36
N VAL A 156 -17.26 10.66 14.66
CA VAL A 156 -17.95 9.40 14.94
C VAL A 156 -17.10 8.21 14.52
N ILE A 157 -16.53 8.26 13.31
CA ILE A 157 -15.69 7.19 12.78
C ILE A 157 -14.42 7.05 13.62
N ASN A 158 -13.78 8.16 13.96
CA ASN A 158 -12.57 8.16 14.76
C ASN A 158 -12.80 7.56 16.15
N ASP A 159 -13.90 7.91 16.80
CA ASP A 159 -14.27 7.32 18.10
C ASP A 159 -14.43 5.80 18.01
N ILE A 160 -15.18 5.31 17.02
CA ILE A 160 -15.41 3.88 16.79
C ILE A 160 -14.10 3.14 16.49
N VAL A 161 -13.27 3.64 15.59
CA VAL A 161 -12.04 2.97 15.15
C VAL A 161 -10.95 3.03 16.24
N SER A 162 -10.94 4.07 17.07
CA SER A 162 -9.92 4.26 18.10
C SER A 162 -10.26 3.57 19.43
N TYR A 163 -11.54 3.39 19.74
CA TYR A 163 -11.99 2.90 21.06
C TYR A 163 -12.98 1.75 20.97
N GLY A 164 -13.65 1.56 19.83
CA GLY A 164 -14.60 0.46 19.62
C GLY A 164 -13.92 -0.90 19.59
N PRO A 165 -14.58 -1.97 20.09
CA PRO A 165 -14.09 -3.33 19.94
C PRO A 165 -13.91 -3.69 18.47
N LEU A 166 -12.81 -4.42 18.17
CA LEU A 166 -12.53 -4.96 16.85
C LEU A 166 -12.73 -6.46 16.86
N GLU A 167 -13.49 -6.97 15.89
CA GLU A 167 -13.73 -8.38 15.64
C GLU A 167 -13.27 -8.73 14.22
N LEU A 168 -12.54 -9.85 14.06
CA LEU A 168 -12.21 -10.39 12.75
C LEU A 168 -13.41 -11.17 12.20
N ILE A 169 -13.76 -10.90 10.96
CA ILE A 169 -14.86 -11.59 10.27
C ILE A 169 -14.24 -12.61 9.32
N ASP A 170 -14.68 -13.87 9.47
CA ASP A 170 -14.13 -15.02 8.74
C ASP A 170 -12.58 -15.06 8.76
N PRO A 171 -11.96 -15.15 9.94
CA PRO A 171 -10.50 -15.01 10.10
C PRO A 171 -9.68 -16.08 9.37
N ASN A 172 -10.33 -17.16 8.92
CA ASN A 172 -9.69 -18.25 8.18
C ASN A 172 -9.87 -18.12 6.66
N HIS A 173 -10.53 -17.07 6.18
CA HIS A 173 -10.66 -16.87 4.73
C HIS A 173 -9.29 -16.68 4.08
N PRO A 174 -8.91 -17.47 3.06
CA PRO A 174 -7.54 -17.49 2.54
C PRO A 174 -7.16 -16.22 1.77
N ASP A 175 -8.14 -15.44 1.28
CA ASP A 175 -7.93 -14.39 0.28
C ASP A 175 -8.47 -13.02 0.72
N VAL A 176 -9.40 -12.99 1.68
CA VAL A 176 -10.04 -11.77 2.16
C VAL A 176 -9.64 -11.49 3.60
N PHE A 177 -9.28 -10.25 3.87
CA PHE A 177 -9.13 -9.76 5.23
C PHE A 177 -10.32 -8.84 5.56
N ALA A 178 -11.13 -9.25 6.54
CA ALA A 178 -12.30 -8.51 6.94
C ALA A 178 -12.36 -8.34 8.47
N TYR A 179 -12.77 -7.15 8.91
CA TYR A 179 -12.93 -6.84 10.33
C TYR A 179 -14.07 -5.84 10.56
N LEU A 180 -14.64 -5.92 11.75
CA LEU A 180 -15.77 -5.13 12.21
C LEU A 180 -15.39 -4.34 13.46
N HIS A 181 -15.69 -3.06 13.49
CA HIS A 181 -15.73 -2.25 14.70
C HIS A 181 -17.17 -2.03 15.15
N SER A 182 -17.40 -2.19 16.45
CA SER A 182 -18.68 -1.92 17.09
C SER A 182 -18.56 -0.69 18.02
N GLY A 183 -19.57 0.18 17.98
CA GLY A 183 -19.64 1.40 18.77
C GLY A 183 -21.03 2.02 18.65
N SER A 184 -21.10 3.35 18.56
CA SER A 184 -22.36 4.06 18.25
C SER A 184 -22.94 3.66 16.90
N GLN A 185 -22.09 3.16 16.00
CA GLN A 185 -22.41 2.53 14.73
C GLN A 185 -21.51 1.30 14.55
N LYS A 186 -21.83 0.44 13.59
CA LYS A 186 -20.96 -0.67 13.21
C LYS A 186 -20.27 -0.36 11.89
N LEU A 187 -18.96 -0.44 11.87
CA LEU A 187 -18.12 -0.18 10.70
C LEU A 187 -17.34 -1.43 10.33
N MET A 188 -17.46 -1.86 9.09
CA MET A 188 -16.76 -3.03 8.60
C MET A 188 -15.84 -2.66 7.44
N VAL A 189 -14.64 -3.22 7.46
CA VAL A 189 -13.70 -3.20 6.33
C VAL A 189 -13.62 -4.59 5.75
N ILE A 190 -13.64 -4.67 4.42
CA ILE A 190 -13.47 -5.90 3.64
C ILE A 190 -12.42 -5.62 2.59
N SER A 191 -11.37 -6.45 2.48
CA SER A 191 -10.27 -6.26 1.54
C SER A 191 -9.85 -7.57 0.89
N ASN A 192 -9.85 -7.59 -0.44
CA ASN A 192 -9.30 -8.67 -1.24
C ASN A 192 -7.79 -8.44 -1.43
N PHE A 193 -6.95 -9.37 -0.94
CA PHE A 193 -5.48 -9.31 -1.07
C PHE A 193 -4.96 -10.09 -2.28
N ARG A 194 -5.82 -10.40 -3.26
CA ARG A 194 -5.47 -11.19 -4.45
C ARG A 194 -5.57 -10.39 -5.74
N SER A 195 -4.85 -10.84 -6.73
CA SER A 195 -4.86 -10.30 -8.10
C SER A 195 -5.93 -10.93 -9.00
N PHE A 196 -6.95 -11.55 -8.40
CA PHE A 196 -8.09 -12.18 -9.05
C PHE A 196 -9.37 -11.91 -8.27
N ASP A 197 -10.51 -12.14 -8.91
CA ASP A 197 -11.82 -11.95 -8.29
C ASP A 197 -12.04 -12.98 -7.17
N VAL A 198 -12.55 -12.51 -6.03
CA VAL A 198 -12.91 -13.34 -4.89
C VAL A 198 -14.36 -13.07 -4.50
N PHE A 199 -15.11 -14.13 -4.18
CA PHE A 199 -16.47 -14.01 -3.67
C PHE A 199 -16.46 -14.11 -2.15
N PHE A 200 -17.06 -13.10 -1.50
CA PHE A 200 -17.15 -13.04 -0.04
C PHE A 200 -18.61 -12.96 0.39
N THR A 201 -19.07 -13.94 1.16
CA THR A 201 -20.45 -13.98 1.66
C THR A 201 -20.58 -13.11 2.92
N PHE A 202 -21.65 -12.32 2.96
CA PHE A 202 -21.87 -11.30 3.94
C PHE A 202 -23.30 -11.35 4.47
N TYR A 203 -23.47 -11.46 5.79
CA TYR A 203 -24.78 -11.71 6.41
C TYR A 203 -25.39 -10.49 7.11
N TYR A 204 -24.75 -9.31 7.00
CA TYR A 204 -25.25 -8.09 7.62
C TYR A 204 -26.01 -7.22 6.61
N GLU A 205 -26.92 -6.39 7.11
CA GLU A 205 -27.60 -5.40 6.28
C GLU A 205 -26.72 -4.16 6.10
N ILE A 206 -26.41 -3.79 4.87
CA ILE A 206 -25.59 -2.63 4.54
C ILE A 206 -26.46 -1.38 4.67
N ALA A 207 -26.04 -0.44 5.52
CA ALA A 207 -26.64 0.88 5.63
C ALA A 207 -26.05 1.88 4.65
N ASP A 208 -24.71 1.81 4.43
CA ASP A 208 -24.00 2.74 3.56
C ASP A 208 -22.64 2.19 3.13
N VAL A 209 -22.20 2.49 1.90
CA VAL A 209 -20.83 2.26 1.42
C VAL A 209 -20.07 3.57 1.51
N MET A 210 -19.23 3.68 2.52
CA MET A 210 -18.56 4.94 2.89
C MET A 210 -17.29 5.21 2.12
N LEU A 211 -16.58 4.15 1.71
CA LEU A 211 -15.34 4.20 0.94
C LEU A 211 -15.20 2.91 0.13
N HIS A 212 -14.79 3.02 -1.12
CA HIS A 212 -14.38 1.90 -1.96
C HIS A 212 -13.38 2.39 -3.02
N ASN A 213 -12.51 1.50 -3.48
CA ASN A 213 -11.40 1.87 -4.37
C ASN A 213 -11.65 1.63 -5.87
N TYR A 214 -12.83 1.15 -6.24
CA TYR A 214 -13.30 1.04 -7.62
C TYR A 214 -14.43 2.03 -7.89
N GLY A 215 -14.77 2.27 -9.18
CA GLY A 215 -15.79 3.25 -9.56
C GLY A 215 -17.24 2.82 -9.31
N ASP A 216 -17.48 1.52 -9.14
CA ASP A 216 -18.79 0.91 -8.95
C ASP A 216 -18.74 -0.17 -7.86
N VAL A 217 -19.89 -0.44 -7.23
CA VAL A 217 -20.05 -1.43 -6.16
C VAL A 217 -20.68 -2.69 -6.74
N LYS A 218 -20.09 -3.85 -6.48
CA LYS A 218 -20.58 -5.16 -6.93
C LYS A 218 -21.02 -6.04 -5.76
N ILE A 219 -22.25 -5.85 -5.34
CA ILE A 219 -22.88 -6.63 -4.26
C ILE A 219 -24.21 -7.19 -4.77
N VAL A 220 -24.37 -8.50 -4.75
CA VAL A 220 -25.60 -9.17 -5.17
C VAL A 220 -25.95 -10.25 -4.14
N ASN A 221 -27.18 -10.21 -3.59
CA ASN A 221 -27.70 -11.23 -2.68
C ASN A 221 -26.75 -11.57 -1.52
N HIS A 222 -26.24 -10.57 -0.82
CA HIS A 222 -25.27 -10.71 0.27
C HIS A 222 -23.91 -11.30 -0.13
N ILE A 223 -23.55 -11.26 -1.42
CA ILE A 223 -22.25 -11.69 -1.92
C ILE A 223 -21.53 -10.48 -2.52
N PHE A 224 -20.34 -10.18 -2.00
CA PHE A 224 -19.40 -9.29 -2.65
C PHE A 224 -18.63 -10.05 -3.74
N GLN A 225 -18.66 -9.57 -4.97
CA GLN A 225 -17.69 -9.94 -5.98
C GLN A 225 -16.54 -8.95 -5.88
N LEU A 226 -15.54 -9.28 -5.07
CA LEU A 226 -14.35 -8.46 -4.87
C LEU A 226 -13.38 -8.65 -6.03
N ARG A 227 -13.18 -7.58 -6.81
CA ARG A 227 -12.19 -7.54 -7.90
C ARG A 227 -10.77 -7.57 -7.35
N PRO A 228 -9.72 -7.71 -8.18
CA PRO A 228 -8.33 -7.66 -7.74
C PRO A 228 -8.05 -6.46 -6.83
N PHE A 229 -7.58 -6.71 -5.60
CA PHE A 229 -7.27 -5.69 -4.60
C PHE A 229 -8.42 -4.72 -4.30
N GLU A 230 -9.66 -5.17 -4.40
CA GLU A 230 -10.83 -4.36 -4.03
C GLU A 230 -11.03 -4.30 -2.53
N SER A 231 -11.40 -3.13 -2.04
CA SER A 231 -11.68 -2.91 -0.61
C SER A 231 -12.87 -1.98 -0.41
N TYR A 232 -13.54 -2.19 0.72
CA TYR A 232 -14.68 -1.41 1.17
C TYR A 232 -14.53 -1.01 2.63
N LEU A 233 -14.97 0.22 2.97
CA LEU A 233 -15.42 0.61 4.29
C LEU A 233 -16.94 0.76 4.21
N ILE A 234 -17.67 -0.01 4.97
CA ILE A 234 -19.13 0.01 5.00
C ILE A 234 -19.66 0.24 6.40
N ARG A 235 -20.80 0.90 6.49
CA ARG A 235 -21.61 0.97 7.68
C ARG A 235 -22.72 -0.09 7.59
N ILE A 236 -22.87 -0.88 8.62
CA ILE A 236 -23.91 -1.93 8.72
C ILE A 236 -24.92 -1.59 9.83
N ARG A 237 -26.13 -2.14 9.70
CA ARG A 237 -27.20 -2.00 10.69
C ARG A 237 -27.06 -2.96 11.86
#